data_5d737b80eaa1450544fc0f13d6ba342d
#
_entry.id   5d737b80eaa1450544fc0f13d6ba342d
#
_cell.length_a   1.000
_cell.length_b   1.000
_cell.length_c   1.000
_cell.angle_alpha   90.00
_cell.angle_beta   90.00
_cell.angle_gamma   90.00
#
_symmetry.space_group_name_H-M   'P 1'
#
loop_
_entity.id
_entity.type
_entity.pdbx_description
1 polymer ?
#
loop_
_entity_poly.entity_id
_entity_poly.type
_entity_poly.pdbx_seq_one_letter_code
_entity_poly.pdbx_strand_id
1 'polypeptide(L)'
;MVGPVRDAERRCDEAAAVFDAMPDGEVAAWVGALSQLSVAELYLDRIAAGVERAGRALAVARATGQVQLFPMFAPMVGHGLLLQGRLAEAAELLDGACEAARLSGSPHALGWMLHTRTLASLQRGDLARALADGQEGLELGRELDAGNVVSGWLGLVLGSALVEAAEPGRALDVALDLAGGADLPLVPGAWRAYFLERLTPAWLALGRQTEAERAAAEAEAVAKATGLGFAETAARRARARVALERGDANAAAEHALTSAAAAEAIGAPVETALSRTIAGRALAQAGEPDRAAELLELAAAALDGCGAVRYRDEAERELGKLGRRPHRRTRAGSANGGVESLTERELEVARLIVDRRTNAQIAAELFLSRKTVETHVRNLFHKLDVSSRVDVARAVERAERAVP
;
A
#
# COMPACT_ATOMS: atom_id res chain seq x y z
N MET A 1 10.68 -1.31 22.89
CA MET A 1 10.38 -2.71 23.20
C MET A 1 8.88 -2.86 23.07
N VAL A 2 8.41 -3.41 21.97
CA VAL A 2 6.99 -3.72 21.82
C VAL A 2 6.70 -4.87 22.78
N GLY A 3 5.74 -4.68 23.71
CA GLY A 3 5.32 -5.73 24.64
C GLY A 3 4.83 -6.97 23.90
N PRO A 4 4.52 -8.07 24.59
CA PRO A 4 4.01 -9.26 23.93
C PRO A 4 2.81 -8.90 23.05
N VAL A 5 2.79 -9.36 21.82
CA VAL A 5 1.73 -9.07 20.84
C VAL A 5 0.34 -9.35 21.42
N ARG A 6 0.18 -10.44 22.18
CA ARG A 6 -1.09 -10.78 22.86
C ARG A 6 -1.58 -9.71 23.85
N ASP A 7 -0.67 -9.01 24.54
CA ASP A 7 -1.05 -7.92 25.45
C ASP A 7 -1.49 -6.68 24.64
N ALA A 8 -0.81 -6.43 23.53
CA ALA A 8 -1.23 -5.37 22.58
C ALA A 8 -2.60 -5.67 21.96
N GLU A 9 -2.85 -6.90 21.53
CA GLU A 9 -4.15 -7.34 21.00
C GLU A 9 -5.27 -7.12 22.00
N ARG A 10 -5.10 -7.55 23.25
CA ARG A 10 -6.10 -7.36 24.30
C ARG A 10 -6.38 -5.88 24.56
N ARG A 11 -5.34 -5.04 24.62
CA ARG A 11 -5.51 -3.59 24.81
C ARG A 11 -6.20 -2.91 23.62
N CYS A 12 -5.92 -3.37 22.41
CA CYS A 12 -6.63 -2.92 21.22
C CYS A 12 -8.11 -3.29 21.28
N ASP A 13 -8.45 -4.52 21.70
CA ASP A 13 -9.84 -4.96 21.84
C ASP A 13 -10.60 -4.12 22.89
N GLU A 14 -9.96 -3.85 24.04
CA GLU A 14 -10.51 -2.97 25.09
C GLU A 14 -10.77 -1.54 24.56
N ALA A 15 -9.79 -0.96 23.87
CA ALA A 15 -9.91 0.37 23.27
C ALA A 15 -10.96 0.41 22.14
N ALA A 16 -10.98 -0.61 21.29
CA ALA A 16 -11.95 -0.76 20.21
C ALA A 16 -13.40 -0.76 20.75
N ALA A 17 -13.67 -1.55 21.80
CA ALA A 17 -14.99 -1.61 22.42
C ALA A 17 -15.47 -0.24 22.95
N VAL A 18 -14.54 0.56 23.48
CA VAL A 18 -14.86 1.94 23.94
C VAL A 18 -15.26 2.83 22.75
N PHE A 19 -14.44 2.85 21.69
CA PHE A 19 -14.71 3.71 20.54
C PHE A 19 -15.92 3.27 19.72
N ASP A 20 -16.18 1.96 19.64
CA ASP A 20 -17.34 1.42 18.92
C ASP A 20 -18.67 1.77 19.61
N ALA A 21 -18.66 1.91 20.93
CA ALA A 21 -19.82 2.38 21.71
C ALA A 21 -19.97 3.92 21.72
N MET A 22 -18.98 4.67 21.30
CA MET A 22 -18.92 6.13 21.41
C MET A 22 -19.57 6.80 20.19
N PRO A 23 -20.53 7.72 20.34
CA PRO A 23 -21.07 8.50 19.22
C PRO A 23 -20.04 9.49 18.68
N ASP A 24 -20.13 9.84 17.39
CA ASP A 24 -19.13 10.69 16.70
C ASP A 24 -18.93 12.06 17.35
N GLY A 25 -19.96 12.62 17.96
CA GLY A 25 -19.85 13.88 18.71
C GLY A 25 -18.89 13.79 19.92
N GLU A 26 -18.82 12.63 20.56
CA GLU A 26 -17.89 12.36 21.66
C GLU A 26 -16.51 11.97 21.13
N VAL A 27 -16.44 11.21 20.03
CA VAL A 27 -15.20 10.83 19.35
C VAL A 27 -14.40 12.07 18.95
N ALA A 28 -15.05 13.19 18.64
CA ALA A 28 -14.41 14.45 18.27
C ALA A 28 -13.34 14.92 19.28
N ALA A 29 -13.55 14.67 20.57
CA ALA A 29 -12.58 14.99 21.61
C ALA A 29 -11.39 13.99 21.67
N TRP A 30 -11.56 12.80 21.09
CA TRP A 30 -10.62 11.68 21.17
C TRP A 30 -10.08 11.22 19.81
N VAL A 31 -10.26 12.04 18.76
CA VAL A 31 -9.86 11.70 17.38
C VAL A 31 -8.40 11.25 17.30
N GLY A 32 -7.51 11.90 18.05
CA GLY A 32 -6.10 11.50 18.11
C GLY A 32 -5.90 10.09 18.68
N ALA A 33 -6.65 9.73 19.73
CA ALA A 33 -6.56 8.39 20.31
C ALA A 33 -7.17 7.31 19.39
N LEU A 34 -8.27 7.61 18.71
CA LEU A 34 -8.85 6.73 17.69
C LEU A 34 -7.85 6.47 16.55
N SER A 35 -7.11 7.49 16.14
CA SER A 35 -6.04 7.32 15.14
C SER A 35 -4.92 6.41 15.64
N GLN A 36 -4.48 6.56 16.89
CA GLN A 36 -3.46 5.68 17.46
C GLN A 36 -3.94 4.22 17.56
N LEU A 37 -5.22 3.99 17.86
CA LEU A 37 -5.81 2.67 17.82
C LEU A 37 -5.76 2.09 16.41
N SER A 38 -6.10 2.87 15.38
CA SER A 38 -6.02 2.41 13.98
C SER A 38 -4.59 2.02 13.58
N VAL A 39 -3.58 2.78 14.03
CA VAL A 39 -2.16 2.43 13.85
C VAL A 39 -1.84 1.11 14.51
N ALA A 40 -2.23 0.92 15.77
CA ALA A 40 -1.98 -0.30 16.51
C ALA A 40 -2.63 -1.53 15.83
N GLU A 41 -3.84 -1.38 15.30
CA GLU A 41 -4.52 -2.44 14.57
C GLU A 41 -3.80 -2.80 13.26
N LEU A 42 -3.31 -1.82 12.49
CA LEU A 42 -2.50 -2.09 11.30
C LEU A 42 -1.19 -2.82 11.66
N TYR A 43 -0.58 -2.49 12.79
CA TYR A 43 0.62 -3.19 13.28
C TYR A 43 0.33 -4.60 13.82
N LEU A 44 -0.93 -4.93 14.09
CA LEU A 44 -1.41 -6.24 14.55
C LEU A 44 -2.11 -7.04 13.44
N ASP A 45 -1.89 -6.70 12.17
CA ASP A 45 -2.50 -7.33 10.98
C ASP A 45 -4.04 -7.21 10.92
N ARG A 46 -4.63 -6.34 11.72
CA ARG A 46 -6.08 -6.05 11.71
C ARG A 46 -6.40 -4.98 10.66
N ILE A 47 -6.01 -5.24 9.40
CA ILE A 47 -5.98 -4.24 8.34
C ILE A 47 -7.37 -3.61 8.12
N ALA A 48 -8.42 -4.42 8.05
CA ALA A 48 -9.78 -3.92 7.80
C ALA A 48 -10.26 -2.98 8.92
N ALA A 49 -10.10 -3.39 10.18
CA ALA A 49 -10.47 -2.60 11.34
C ALA A 49 -9.66 -1.29 11.44
N GLY A 50 -8.34 -1.37 11.20
CA GLY A 50 -7.47 -0.20 11.19
C GLY A 50 -7.87 0.82 10.14
N VAL A 51 -8.21 0.39 8.91
CA VAL A 51 -8.68 1.27 7.83
C VAL A 51 -10.03 1.90 8.17
N GLU A 52 -10.98 1.13 8.69
CA GLU A 52 -12.30 1.61 9.09
C GLU A 52 -12.18 2.71 10.16
N ARG A 53 -11.41 2.46 11.23
CA ARG A 53 -11.22 3.43 12.30
C ARG A 53 -10.45 4.67 11.86
N ALA A 54 -9.42 4.50 11.02
CA ALA A 54 -8.72 5.63 10.44
C ALA A 54 -9.64 6.49 9.55
N GLY A 55 -10.50 5.85 8.76
CA GLY A 55 -11.54 6.52 7.97
C GLY A 55 -12.54 7.27 8.86
N ARG A 56 -13.02 6.65 9.94
CA ARG A 56 -13.89 7.28 10.92
C ARG A 56 -13.22 8.49 11.60
N ALA A 57 -11.97 8.35 12.04
CA ALA A 57 -11.21 9.45 12.63
C ALA A 57 -11.09 10.64 11.65
N LEU A 58 -10.80 10.34 10.39
CA LEU A 58 -10.70 11.35 9.34
C LEU A 58 -12.04 12.05 9.07
N ALA A 59 -13.15 11.30 9.02
CA ALA A 59 -14.49 11.85 8.83
C ALA A 59 -14.90 12.76 9.99
N VAL A 60 -14.68 12.34 11.24
CA VAL A 60 -14.97 13.16 12.43
C VAL A 60 -14.10 14.40 12.47
N ALA A 61 -12.80 14.30 12.17
CA ALA A 61 -11.89 15.45 12.11
C ALA A 61 -12.36 16.49 11.08
N ARG A 62 -12.82 16.04 9.90
CA ARG A 62 -13.39 16.92 8.87
C ARG A 62 -14.68 17.60 9.34
N ALA A 63 -15.62 16.83 9.89
CA ALA A 63 -16.91 17.33 10.35
C ALA A 63 -16.79 18.36 11.49
N THR A 64 -15.74 18.24 12.30
CA THR A 64 -15.48 19.12 13.47
C THR A 64 -14.45 20.22 13.20
N GLY A 65 -13.99 20.37 11.96
CA GLY A 65 -13.02 21.40 11.57
C GLY A 65 -11.59 21.18 12.09
N GLN A 66 -11.26 19.98 12.56
CA GLN A 66 -9.93 19.64 13.09
C GLN A 66 -8.94 19.30 11.96
N VAL A 67 -8.91 20.10 10.91
CA VAL A 67 -8.12 19.87 9.69
C VAL A 67 -6.61 19.78 9.94
N GLN A 68 -6.12 20.36 11.03
CA GLN A 68 -4.72 20.28 11.45
C GLN A 68 -4.28 18.85 11.80
N LEU A 69 -5.22 17.94 12.06
CA LEU A 69 -4.94 16.54 12.34
C LEU A 69 -4.82 15.68 11.06
N PHE A 70 -5.23 16.22 9.91
CA PHE A 70 -5.19 15.51 8.64
C PHE A 70 -3.80 14.90 8.30
N PRO A 71 -2.68 15.63 8.49
CA PRO A 71 -1.36 15.05 8.25
C PRO A 71 -1.00 13.87 9.17
N MET A 72 -1.68 13.72 10.29
CA MET A 72 -1.47 12.59 11.20
C MET A 72 -2.22 11.34 10.76
N PHE A 73 -3.39 11.48 10.11
CA PHE A 73 -4.24 10.36 9.70
C PHE A 73 -3.96 9.85 8.30
N ALA A 74 -3.67 10.76 7.38
CA ALA A 74 -3.55 10.42 5.97
C ALA A 74 -2.50 9.33 5.65
N PRO A 75 -1.29 9.29 6.28
CA PRO A 75 -0.34 8.20 6.02
C PRO A 75 -0.89 6.86 6.45
N MET A 76 -1.60 6.79 7.57
CA MET A 76 -2.12 5.54 8.11
C MET A 76 -3.29 5.02 7.29
N VAL A 77 -4.23 5.90 6.91
CA VAL A 77 -5.30 5.53 5.96
C VAL A 77 -4.69 5.07 4.65
N GLY A 78 -3.75 5.85 4.09
CA GLY A 78 -3.06 5.49 2.85
C GLY A 78 -2.36 4.14 2.94
N HIS A 79 -1.65 3.87 4.03
CA HIS A 79 -0.96 2.61 4.26
C HIS A 79 -1.93 1.42 4.34
N GLY A 80 -3.01 1.56 5.10
CA GLY A 80 -4.04 0.53 5.18
C GLY A 80 -4.70 0.26 3.82
N LEU A 81 -4.97 1.31 3.03
CA LEU A 81 -5.49 1.16 1.66
C LEU A 81 -4.50 0.43 0.74
N LEU A 82 -3.19 0.68 0.87
CA LEU A 82 -2.15 -0.06 0.13
C LEU A 82 -2.19 -1.55 0.48
N LEU A 83 -2.27 -1.89 1.76
CA LEU A 83 -2.36 -3.28 2.21
C LEU A 83 -3.63 -3.97 1.68
N GLN A 84 -4.75 -3.26 1.61
CA GLN A 84 -6.01 -3.75 1.02
C GLN A 84 -6.00 -3.79 -0.52
N GLY A 85 -4.94 -3.36 -1.19
CA GLY A 85 -4.88 -3.28 -2.65
C GLY A 85 -5.73 -2.17 -3.28
N ARG A 86 -6.24 -1.23 -2.48
CA ARG A 86 -7.02 -0.05 -2.93
C ARG A 86 -6.08 1.07 -3.37
N LEU A 87 -5.21 0.76 -4.35
CA LEU A 87 -4.07 1.60 -4.71
C LEU A 87 -4.46 2.96 -5.31
N ALA A 88 -5.58 3.02 -6.02
CA ALA A 88 -6.06 4.27 -6.61
C ALA A 88 -6.50 5.26 -5.53
N GLU A 89 -7.26 4.79 -4.54
CA GLU A 89 -7.73 5.59 -3.41
C GLU A 89 -6.58 6.05 -2.51
N ALA A 90 -5.61 5.14 -2.25
CA ALA A 90 -4.40 5.51 -1.51
C ALA A 90 -3.63 6.64 -2.19
N ALA A 91 -3.41 6.54 -3.51
CA ALA A 91 -2.66 7.55 -4.25
C ALA A 91 -3.37 8.91 -4.24
N GLU A 92 -4.68 8.92 -4.43
CA GLU A 92 -5.48 10.14 -4.39
C GLU A 92 -5.43 10.83 -3.03
N LEU A 93 -5.64 10.07 -1.94
CA LEU A 93 -5.54 10.59 -0.59
C LEU A 93 -4.16 11.20 -0.32
N LEU A 94 -3.09 10.49 -0.71
CA LEU A 94 -1.72 10.88 -0.44
C LEU A 94 -1.26 12.08 -1.26
N ASP A 95 -1.80 12.28 -2.46
CA ASP A 95 -1.52 13.48 -3.27
C ASP A 95 -1.97 14.75 -2.56
N GLY A 96 -3.21 14.79 -2.10
CA GLY A 96 -3.71 15.92 -1.33
C GLY A 96 -2.99 16.10 0.02
N ALA A 97 -2.66 14.99 0.67
CA ALA A 97 -1.98 15.02 1.95
C ALA A 97 -0.53 15.55 1.87
N CYS A 98 0.21 15.19 0.83
CA CYS A 98 1.55 15.74 0.59
C CYS A 98 1.54 17.26 0.35
N GLU A 99 0.57 17.76 -0.42
CA GLU A 99 0.37 19.20 -0.63
C GLU A 99 0.11 19.92 0.71
N ALA A 100 -0.81 19.37 1.52
CA ALA A 100 -1.13 19.92 2.82
C ALA A 100 0.07 19.89 3.78
N ALA A 101 0.87 18.81 3.77
CA ALA A 101 2.06 18.69 4.60
C ALA A 101 3.13 19.72 4.22
N ARG A 102 3.36 19.97 2.92
CA ARG A 102 4.26 21.04 2.46
C ARG A 102 3.81 22.42 2.94
N LEU A 103 2.52 22.72 2.83
CA LEU A 103 1.96 23.99 3.27
C LEU A 103 2.04 24.16 4.80
N SER A 104 1.99 23.10 5.58
CA SER A 104 2.12 23.16 7.05
C SER A 104 3.54 23.47 7.51
N GLY A 105 4.55 23.33 6.65
CA GLY A 105 5.95 23.51 7.00
C GLY A 105 6.49 22.48 8.01
N SER A 106 5.81 21.34 8.21
CA SER A 106 6.26 20.27 9.10
C SER A 106 7.08 19.22 8.37
N PRO A 107 8.42 19.16 8.57
CA PRO A 107 9.26 18.14 7.94
C PRO A 107 8.84 16.72 8.31
N HIS A 108 8.47 16.52 9.57
CA HIS A 108 8.03 15.20 10.07
C HIS A 108 6.76 14.71 9.39
N ALA A 109 5.74 15.61 9.25
CA ALA A 109 4.51 15.27 8.55
C ALA A 109 4.77 14.97 7.05
N LEU A 110 5.58 15.80 6.39
CA LEU A 110 5.95 15.59 4.99
C LEU A 110 6.71 14.28 4.81
N GLY A 111 7.61 13.92 5.72
CA GLY A 111 8.35 12.66 5.67
C GLY A 111 7.43 11.44 5.65
N TRP A 112 6.42 11.39 6.54
CA TRP A 112 5.45 10.30 6.54
C TRP A 112 4.60 10.24 5.26
N MET A 113 4.22 11.40 4.71
CA MET A 113 3.51 11.46 3.44
C MET A 113 4.36 10.94 2.29
N LEU A 114 5.61 11.40 2.17
CA LEU A 114 6.54 10.96 1.13
C LEU A 114 6.82 9.47 1.21
N HIS A 115 7.03 8.94 2.44
CA HIS A 115 7.18 7.51 2.66
C HIS A 115 6.01 6.71 2.08
N THR A 116 4.78 7.03 2.49
CA THR A 116 3.62 6.24 2.08
C THR A 116 3.28 6.45 0.59
N ARG A 117 3.50 7.67 0.05
CA ARG A 117 3.28 7.96 -1.36
C ARG A 117 4.31 7.28 -2.26
N THR A 118 5.57 7.16 -1.81
CA THR A 118 6.58 6.37 -2.51
C THR A 118 6.15 4.91 -2.64
N LEU A 119 5.65 4.29 -1.56
CA LEU A 119 5.10 2.92 -1.61
C LEU A 119 3.90 2.81 -2.55
N ALA A 120 2.98 3.77 -2.51
CA ALA A 120 1.82 3.80 -3.40
C ALA A 120 2.25 3.87 -4.88
N SER A 121 3.22 4.72 -5.19
CA SER A 121 3.75 4.89 -6.54
C SER A 121 4.45 3.62 -7.02
N LEU A 122 5.24 2.96 -6.15
CA LEU A 122 5.88 1.68 -6.46
C LEU A 122 4.85 0.59 -6.78
N GLN A 123 3.85 0.40 -5.94
CA GLN A 123 2.83 -0.64 -6.15
C GLN A 123 2.01 -0.39 -7.41
N ARG A 124 1.73 0.87 -7.75
CA ARG A 124 1.05 1.25 -9.00
C ARG A 124 1.92 1.15 -10.25
N GLY A 125 3.24 1.03 -10.08
CA GLY A 125 4.20 0.96 -11.18
C GLY A 125 4.69 2.32 -11.70
N ASP A 126 4.41 3.42 -11.00
CA ASP A 126 4.96 4.74 -11.30
C ASP A 126 6.34 4.89 -10.65
N LEU A 127 7.32 4.20 -11.23
CA LEU A 127 8.69 4.19 -10.72
C LEU A 127 9.34 5.58 -10.75
N ALA A 128 9.02 6.39 -11.77
CA ALA A 128 9.59 7.73 -11.88
C ALA A 128 9.16 8.62 -10.71
N ARG A 129 7.88 8.57 -10.35
CA ARG A 129 7.36 9.28 -9.19
C ARG A 129 7.89 8.72 -7.88
N ALA A 130 7.97 7.39 -7.74
CA ALA A 130 8.53 6.77 -6.55
C ALA A 130 9.97 7.20 -6.28
N LEU A 131 10.79 7.29 -7.34
CA LEU A 131 12.16 7.79 -7.24
C LEU A 131 12.23 9.28 -6.89
N ALA A 132 11.36 10.10 -7.48
CA ALA A 132 11.31 11.54 -7.20
C ALA A 132 10.88 11.82 -5.74
N ASP A 133 9.80 11.21 -5.28
CA ASP A 133 9.32 11.32 -3.89
C ASP A 133 10.33 10.76 -2.90
N GLY A 134 10.94 9.61 -3.23
CA GLY A 134 11.99 9.00 -2.42
C GLY A 134 13.25 9.87 -2.32
N GLN A 135 13.64 10.56 -3.39
CA GLN A 135 14.78 11.47 -3.39
C GLN A 135 14.51 12.72 -2.54
N GLU A 136 13.31 13.33 -2.66
CA GLU A 136 12.86 14.41 -1.77
C GLU A 136 12.88 13.95 -0.30
N GLY A 137 12.40 12.70 -0.06
CA GLY A 137 12.43 12.07 1.26
C GLY A 137 13.85 11.86 1.80
N LEU A 138 14.80 11.47 0.96
CA LEU A 138 16.20 11.30 1.36
C LEU A 138 16.82 12.63 1.83
N GLU A 139 16.59 13.72 1.08
CA GLU A 139 17.06 15.05 1.42
C GLU A 139 16.47 15.48 2.78
N LEU A 140 15.15 15.33 2.93
CA LEU A 140 14.48 15.62 4.18
C LEU A 140 14.98 14.74 5.35
N GLY A 141 15.17 13.44 5.12
CA GLY A 141 15.64 12.51 6.14
C GLY A 141 17.03 12.83 6.66
N ARG A 142 17.88 13.45 5.85
CA ARG A 142 19.22 13.92 6.24
C ARG A 142 19.19 15.21 7.07
N GLU A 143 18.14 16.01 6.92
CA GLU A 143 17.93 17.24 7.69
C GLU A 143 17.32 16.95 9.07
N LEU A 144 16.70 15.79 9.25
CA LEU A 144 16.14 15.36 10.53
C LEU A 144 17.26 14.88 11.47
N ASP A 145 16.97 14.94 12.78
CA ASP A 145 17.92 14.52 13.81
C ASP A 145 18.38 13.07 13.60
N ALA A 146 19.65 12.79 13.93
CA ALA A 146 20.21 11.45 13.86
C ALA A 146 19.40 10.47 14.73
N GLY A 147 19.02 9.33 14.15
CA GLY A 147 18.18 8.33 14.81
C GLY A 147 16.68 8.62 14.75
N ASN A 148 16.26 9.62 13.98
CA ASN A 148 14.84 9.86 13.73
C ASN A 148 14.22 8.66 12.98
N VAL A 149 13.13 8.13 13.51
CA VAL A 149 12.43 6.96 12.90
C VAL A 149 12.01 7.25 11.47
N VAL A 150 11.50 8.47 11.17
CA VAL A 150 11.06 8.84 9.82
C VAL A 150 12.20 8.76 8.82
N SER A 151 13.41 9.20 9.20
CA SER A 151 14.59 9.13 8.33
C SER A 151 14.88 7.69 7.87
N GLY A 152 14.85 6.75 8.82
CA GLY A 152 15.04 5.33 8.52
C GLY A 152 14.01 4.79 7.50
N TRP A 153 12.76 5.16 7.68
CA TRP A 153 11.68 4.73 6.79
C TRP A 153 11.81 5.37 5.40
N LEU A 154 12.21 6.63 5.30
CA LEU A 154 12.46 7.31 4.04
C LEU A 154 13.60 6.65 3.24
N GLY A 155 14.71 6.31 3.91
CA GLY A 155 15.81 5.57 3.28
C GLY A 155 15.38 4.22 2.74
N LEU A 156 14.56 3.48 3.50
CA LEU A 156 14.09 2.14 3.14
C LEU A 156 13.11 2.15 1.95
N VAL A 157 12.22 3.12 1.86
CA VAL A 157 11.31 3.18 0.71
C VAL A 157 12.03 3.63 -0.56
N LEU A 158 12.99 4.57 -0.46
CA LEU A 158 13.84 4.90 -1.61
C LEU A 158 14.71 3.71 -2.01
N GLY A 159 15.29 2.99 -1.03
CA GLY A 159 16.01 1.74 -1.28
C GLY A 159 15.17 0.74 -2.05
N SER A 160 13.90 0.56 -1.66
CA SER A 160 12.96 -0.31 -2.37
C SER A 160 12.71 0.17 -3.81
N ALA A 161 12.60 1.49 -4.04
CA ALA A 161 12.44 2.06 -5.38
C ALA A 161 13.70 1.86 -6.24
N LEU A 162 14.87 1.99 -5.65
CA LEU A 162 16.16 1.77 -6.33
C LEU A 162 16.39 0.29 -6.68
N VAL A 163 15.92 -0.65 -5.85
CA VAL A 163 15.89 -2.08 -6.21
C VAL A 163 15.09 -2.29 -7.49
N GLU A 164 13.92 -1.69 -7.57
CA GLU A 164 13.04 -1.76 -8.74
C GLU A 164 13.61 -1.03 -9.97
N ALA A 165 14.49 -0.04 -9.75
CA ALA A 165 15.22 0.65 -10.80
C ALA A 165 16.50 -0.09 -11.26
N ALA A 166 16.77 -1.28 -10.71
CA ALA A 166 17.99 -2.06 -10.93
C ALA A 166 19.30 -1.32 -10.52
N GLU A 167 19.22 -0.53 -9.45
CA GLU A 167 20.36 0.17 -8.82
C GLU A 167 20.68 -0.45 -7.43
N PRO A 168 21.07 -1.74 -7.33
CA PRO A 168 21.13 -2.46 -6.05
C PRO A 168 22.19 -1.90 -5.08
N GLY A 169 23.32 -1.42 -5.57
CA GLY A 169 24.36 -0.82 -4.73
C GLY A 169 23.85 0.43 -4.03
N ARG A 170 23.31 1.37 -4.80
CA ARG A 170 22.74 2.61 -4.28
C ARG A 170 21.53 2.36 -3.36
N ALA A 171 20.73 1.32 -3.66
CA ALA A 171 19.61 0.92 -2.82
C ALA A 171 20.06 0.57 -1.40
N LEU A 172 21.10 -0.25 -1.28
CA LEU A 172 21.65 -0.63 0.03
C LEU A 172 22.31 0.54 0.73
N ASP A 173 23.12 1.34 0.02
CA ASP A 173 23.81 2.48 0.63
C ASP A 173 22.81 3.44 1.30
N VAL A 174 21.76 3.84 0.57
CA VAL A 174 20.74 4.77 1.08
C VAL A 174 19.88 4.16 2.20
N ALA A 175 19.42 2.92 2.00
CA ALA A 175 18.55 2.26 2.96
C ALA A 175 19.26 2.01 4.29
N LEU A 176 20.51 1.52 4.27
CA LEU A 176 21.25 1.17 5.48
C LEU A 176 21.81 2.39 6.20
N ASP A 177 22.21 3.43 5.47
CA ASP A 177 22.68 4.67 6.05
C ASP A 177 21.62 5.30 6.97
N LEU A 178 20.43 5.56 6.44
CA LEU A 178 19.35 6.18 7.20
C LEU A 178 18.66 5.26 8.21
N ALA A 179 18.63 3.94 7.96
CA ALA A 179 18.01 2.98 8.88
C ALA A 179 18.91 2.57 10.07
N GLY A 180 20.13 3.07 10.14
CA GLY A 180 21.08 2.79 11.22
C GLY A 180 21.82 1.46 11.09
N GLY A 181 21.88 0.88 9.89
CA GLY A 181 22.64 -0.34 9.58
C GLY A 181 21.78 -1.50 9.10
N ALA A 182 22.44 -2.64 8.88
CA ALA A 182 21.83 -3.81 8.24
C ALA A 182 20.74 -4.51 9.07
N ASP A 183 20.73 -4.30 10.38
CA ASP A 183 19.73 -4.88 11.29
C ASP A 183 18.47 -3.99 11.42
N LEU A 184 18.43 -2.86 10.70
CA LEU A 184 17.32 -1.90 10.64
C LEU A 184 16.76 -1.53 12.03
N PRO A 185 17.58 -1.05 12.98
CA PRO A 185 17.17 -0.82 14.36
C PRO A 185 16.08 0.25 14.51
N LEU A 186 15.93 1.16 13.55
CA LEU A 186 14.91 2.20 13.54
C LEU A 186 13.54 1.72 13.03
N VAL A 187 13.43 0.45 12.61
CA VAL A 187 12.16 -0.13 12.10
C VAL A 187 11.62 -1.16 13.08
N PRO A 188 10.49 -0.91 13.75
CA PRO A 188 9.94 -1.82 14.73
C PRO A 188 9.08 -2.93 14.12
N GLY A 189 8.95 -4.04 14.86
CA GLY A 189 7.96 -5.08 14.63
C GLY A 189 8.03 -5.71 13.25
N ALA A 190 6.88 -6.07 12.72
CA ALA A 190 6.71 -6.77 11.44
C ALA A 190 7.29 -6.01 10.23
N TRP A 191 7.33 -4.68 10.30
CA TRP A 191 7.87 -3.83 9.24
C TRP A 191 9.37 -4.04 9.01
N ARG A 192 10.11 -4.43 10.04
CA ARG A 192 11.53 -4.78 9.87
C ARG A 192 11.68 -6.00 8.95
N ALA A 193 10.86 -7.04 9.13
CA ALA A 193 10.86 -8.19 8.23
C ALA A 193 10.50 -7.78 6.79
N TYR A 194 9.51 -6.89 6.61
CA TYR A 194 9.09 -6.39 5.31
C TYR A 194 10.23 -5.69 4.56
N PHE A 195 10.96 -4.78 5.21
CA PHE A 195 12.05 -4.08 4.55
C PHE A 195 13.29 -4.96 4.32
N LEU A 196 13.59 -5.90 5.20
CA LEU A 196 14.64 -6.90 4.97
C LEU A 196 14.34 -7.73 3.72
N GLU A 197 13.08 -8.14 3.53
CA GLU A 197 12.65 -8.82 2.30
C GLU A 197 12.79 -7.93 1.07
N ARG A 198 12.38 -6.67 1.14
CA ARG A 198 12.47 -5.70 0.02
C ARG A 198 13.90 -5.42 -0.41
N LEU A 199 14.87 -5.48 0.50
CA LEU A 199 16.28 -5.30 0.20
C LEU A 199 16.99 -6.60 -0.21
N THR A 200 16.42 -7.77 0.07
CA THR A 200 17.00 -9.07 -0.29
C THR A 200 17.41 -9.16 -1.77
N PRO A 201 16.61 -8.71 -2.76
CA PRO A 201 17.01 -8.71 -4.15
C PRO A 201 18.26 -7.89 -4.46
N ALA A 202 18.53 -6.82 -3.70
CA ALA A 202 19.72 -6.00 -3.90
C ALA A 202 20.99 -6.75 -3.48
N TRP A 203 20.97 -7.45 -2.33
CA TRP A 203 22.11 -8.27 -1.94
C TRP A 203 22.36 -9.40 -2.93
N LEU A 204 21.30 -10.09 -3.40
CA LEU A 204 21.40 -11.16 -4.40
C LEU A 204 21.97 -10.64 -5.73
N ALA A 205 21.48 -9.51 -6.23
CA ALA A 205 21.97 -8.91 -7.48
C ALA A 205 23.46 -8.50 -7.42
N LEU A 206 23.98 -8.23 -6.23
CA LEU A 206 25.40 -7.92 -6.01
C LEU A 206 26.25 -9.17 -5.68
N GLY A 207 25.68 -10.38 -5.73
CA GLY A 207 26.35 -11.63 -5.37
C GLY A 207 26.64 -11.77 -3.86
N ARG A 208 26.00 -10.94 -3.02
CA ARG A 208 26.19 -10.90 -1.56
C ARG A 208 25.24 -11.89 -0.88
N GLN A 209 25.44 -13.18 -1.18
CA GLN A 209 24.55 -14.26 -0.71
C GLN A 209 24.47 -14.37 0.81
N THR A 210 25.61 -14.21 1.50
CA THR A 210 25.67 -14.29 2.96
C THR A 210 24.79 -13.22 3.62
N GLU A 211 24.81 -12.00 3.10
CA GLU A 211 24.00 -10.90 3.62
C GLU A 211 22.52 -11.11 3.29
N ALA A 212 22.18 -11.62 2.11
CA ALA A 212 20.81 -11.98 1.75
C ALA A 212 20.25 -13.06 2.68
N GLU A 213 21.05 -14.07 3.00
CA GLU A 213 20.68 -15.13 3.95
C GLU A 213 20.50 -14.61 5.37
N ARG A 214 21.40 -13.72 5.82
CA ARG A 214 21.27 -13.08 7.12
C ARG A 214 19.99 -12.25 7.20
N ALA A 215 19.67 -11.48 6.16
CA ALA A 215 18.45 -10.70 6.10
C ALA A 215 17.19 -11.59 6.16
N ALA A 216 17.19 -12.70 5.42
CA ALA A 216 16.08 -13.67 5.46
C ALA A 216 15.96 -14.35 6.84
N ALA A 217 17.08 -14.69 7.48
CA ALA A 217 17.09 -15.27 8.83
C ALA A 217 16.57 -14.29 9.88
N GLU A 218 16.98 -13.02 9.79
CA GLU A 218 16.48 -11.97 10.69
C GLU A 218 14.98 -11.72 10.49
N ALA A 219 14.50 -11.71 9.24
CA ALA A 219 13.07 -11.62 8.96
C ALA A 219 12.28 -12.79 9.59
N GLU A 220 12.81 -14.02 9.54
CA GLU A 220 12.20 -15.19 10.22
C GLU A 220 12.21 -15.04 11.74
N ALA A 221 13.29 -14.51 12.30
CA ALA A 221 13.36 -14.27 13.75
C ALA A 221 12.28 -13.25 14.17
N VAL A 222 12.07 -12.20 13.39
CA VAL A 222 11.01 -11.22 13.60
C VAL A 222 9.62 -11.87 13.49
N ALA A 223 9.37 -12.67 12.45
CA ALA A 223 8.10 -13.36 12.26
C ALA A 223 7.79 -14.30 13.44
N LYS A 224 8.76 -15.08 13.87
CA LYS A 224 8.64 -15.97 15.03
C LYS A 224 8.40 -15.20 16.34
N ALA A 225 9.08 -14.08 16.54
CA ALA A 225 8.96 -13.28 17.76
C ALA A 225 7.60 -12.55 17.85
N THR A 226 7.02 -12.15 16.71
CA THR A 226 5.76 -11.42 16.67
C THR A 226 4.53 -12.30 16.47
N GLY A 227 4.67 -13.42 15.75
CA GLY A 227 3.57 -14.28 15.33
C GLY A 227 2.62 -13.62 14.33
N LEU A 228 3.03 -12.51 13.70
CA LEU A 228 2.20 -11.73 12.78
C LEU A 228 2.31 -12.25 11.35
N GLY A 229 1.17 -12.34 10.65
CA GLY A 229 1.07 -12.82 9.28
C GLY A 229 1.81 -11.94 8.28
N PHE A 230 1.85 -10.62 8.52
CA PHE A 230 2.62 -9.69 7.67
C PHE A 230 4.13 -9.96 7.75
N ALA A 231 4.65 -10.22 8.95
CA ALA A 231 6.06 -10.59 9.13
C ALA A 231 6.36 -11.97 8.51
N GLU A 232 5.46 -12.96 8.69
CA GLU A 232 5.59 -14.30 8.08
C GLU A 232 5.60 -14.21 6.56
N THR A 233 4.71 -13.41 5.97
CA THR A 233 4.67 -13.15 4.53
C THR A 233 6.04 -12.69 4.01
N ALA A 234 6.62 -11.67 4.65
CA ALA A 234 7.90 -11.11 4.27
C ALA A 234 9.06 -12.10 4.46
N ALA A 235 9.12 -12.77 5.60
CA ALA A 235 10.17 -13.73 5.93
C ALA A 235 10.18 -14.90 4.94
N ARG A 236 9.02 -15.48 4.64
CA ARG A 236 8.89 -16.58 3.69
C ARG A 236 9.23 -16.14 2.26
N ARG A 237 8.87 -14.94 1.88
CA ARG A 237 9.21 -14.40 0.56
C ARG A 237 10.72 -14.13 0.43
N ALA A 238 11.39 -13.63 1.47
CA ALA A 238 12.84 -13.50 1.49
C ALA A 238 13.52 -14.87 1.32
N ARG A 239 13.07 -15.90 2.03
CA ARG A 239 13.57 -17.27 1.88
C ARG A 239 13.35 -17.83 0.49
N ALA A 240 12.17 -17.61 -0.09
CA ALA A 240 11.87 -18.04 -1.45
C ALA A 240 12.85 -17.45 -2.47
N ARG A 241 13.19 -16.16 -2.33
CA ARG A 241 14.16 -15.49 -3.21
C ARG A 241 15.57 -16.06 -3.05
N VAL A 242 16.02 -16.31 -1.82
CA VAL A 242 17.32 -16.92 -1.54
C VAL A 242 17.39 -18.35 -2.08
N ALA A 243 16.33 -19.14 -1.91
CA ALA A 243 16.27 -20.51 -2.45
C ALA A 243 16.29 -20.53 -3.98
N LEU A 244 15.57 -19.61 -4.65
CA LEU A 244 15.62 -19.47 -6.12
C LEU A 244 17.02 -19.16 -6.61
N GLU A 245 17.75 -18.27 -5.97
CA GLU A 245 19.12 -17.93 -6.34
C GLU A 245 20.08 -19.10 -6.20
N ARG A 246 19.84 -19.98 -5.24
CA ARG A 246 20.58 -21.23 -5.05
C ARG A 246 20.20 -22.36 -6.02
N GLY A 247 19.14 -22.17 -6.78
CA GLY A 247 18.59 -23.21 -7.66
C GLY A 247 17.71 -24.24 -6.94
N ASP A 248 17.36 -24.02 -5.67
CA ASP A 248 16.45 -24.89 -4.93
C ASP A 248 14.99 -24.50 -5.20
N ALA A 249 14.52 -24.90 -6.37
CA ALA A 249 13.19 -24.54 -6.85
C ALA A 249 12.06 -25.08 -5.97
N ASN A 250 12.23 -26.27 -5.38
CA ASN A 250 11.21 -26.88 -4.53
C ASN A 250 11.06 -26.11 -3.20
N ALA A 251 12.16 -25.83 -2.51
CA ALA A 251 12.13 -25.03 -1.30
C ALA A 251 11.62 -23.61 -1.57
N ALA A 252 11.99 -23.02 -2.70
CA ALA A 252 11.48 -21.71 -3.10
C ALA A 252 9.96 -21.70 -3.31
N ALA A 253 9.41 -22.73 -3.96
CA ALA A 253 7.97 -22.88 -4.15
C ALA A 253 7.23 -23.04 -2.82
N GLU A 254 7.74 -23.89 -1.92
CA GLU A 254 7.16 -24.08 -0.58
C GLU A 254 7.12 -22.78 0.21
N HIS A 255 8.24 -22.08 0.29
CA HIS A 255 8.31 -20.79 1.00
C HIS A 255 7.38 -19.75 0.37
N ALA A 256 7.34 -19.63 -0.96
CA ALA A 256 6.50 -18.65 -1.62
C ALA A 256 5.00 -18.95 -1.47
N LEU A 257 4.58 -20.22 -1.48
CA LEU A 257 3.20 -20.63 -1.20
C LEU A 257 2.79 -20.34 0.24
N THR A 258 3.68 -20.63 1.20
CA THR A 258 3.45 -20.28 2.62
C THR A 258 3.31 -18.76 2.79
N SER A 259 4.16 -17.98 2.11
CA SER A 259 4.06 -16.53 2.07
C SER A 259 2.72 -16.06 1.51
N ALA A 260 2.25 -16.65 0.41
CA ALA A 260 0.97 -16.29 -0.19
C ALA A 260 -0.21 -16.58 0.75
N ALA A 261 -0.18 -17.73 1.43
CA ALA A 261 -1.22 -18.10 2.39
C ALA A 261 -1.26 -17.15 3.60
N ALA A 262 -0.10 -16.74 4.13
CA ALA A 262 -0.01 -15.78 5.23
C ALA A 262 -0.56 -14.39 4.81
N ALA A 263 -0.21 -13.91 3.62
CA ALA A 263 -0.71 -12.65 3.08
C ALA A 263 -2.23 -12.67 2.83
N GLU A 264 -2.75 -13.79 2.33
CA GLU A 264 -4.19 -13.98 2.08
C GLU A 264 -4.99 -13.97 3.39
N ALA A 265 -4.46 -14.61 4.44
CA ALA A 265 -5.08 -14.66 5.76
C ALA A 265 -5.25 -13.28 6.42
N ILE A 266 -4.36 -12.34 6.14
CA ILE A 266 -4.45 -10.95 6.65
C ILE A 266 -5.16 -9.99 5.69
N GLY A 267 -5.65 -10.48 4.54
CA GLY A 267 -6.36 -9.65 3.56
C GLY A 267 -5.47 -8.68 2.79
N ALA A 268 -4.22 -9.08 2.45
CA ALA A 268 -3.23 -8.28 1.71
C ALA A 268 -3.08 -8.78 0.25
N PRO A 269 -4.01 -8.43 -0.67
CA PRO A 269 -4.09 -9.04 -2.00
C PRO A 269 -2.87 -8.78 -2.87
N VAL A 270 -2.23 -7.61 -2.78
CA VAL A 270 -1.00 -7.31 -3.53
C VAL A 270 0.14 -8.21 -3.05
N GLU A 271 0.32 -8.33 -1.73
CA GLU A 271 1.37 -9.18 -1.14
C GLU A 271 1.13 -10.66 -1.45
N THR A 272 -0.13 -11.12 -1.44
CA THR A 272 -0.53 -12.46 -1.86
C THR A 272 -0.12 -12.73 -3.30
N ALA A 273 -0.42 -11.80 -4.21
CA ALA A 273 -0.12 -11.96 -5.62
C ALA A 273 1.38 -11.91 -5.93
N LEU A 274 2.14 -11.06 -5.23
CA LEU A 274 3.61 -11.04 -5.32
C LEU A 274 4.21 -12.39 -4.92
N SER A 275 3.72 -12.98 -3.84
CA SER A 275 4.17 -14.29 -3.37
C SER A 275 3.78 -15.41 -4.35
N ARG A 276 2.56 -15.36 -4.93
CA ARG A 276 2.13 -16.28 -5.99
C ARG A 276 2.99 -16.16 -7.25
N THR A 277 3.43 -14.96 -7.61
CA THR A 277 4.33 -14.75 -8.76
C THR A 277 5.67 -15.45 -8.54
N ILE A 278 6.25 -15.35 -7.34
CA ILE A 278 7.48 -16.05 -6.98
C ILE A 278 7.26 -17.57 -6.97
N ALA A 279 6.14 -18.04 -6.41
CA ALA A 279 5.79 -19.46 -6.38
C ALA A 279 5.63 -20.02 -7.80
N GLY A 280 4.97 -19.30 -8.71
CA GLY A 280 4.82 -19.69 -10.10
C GLY A 280 6.18 -19.82 -10.81
N ARG A 281 7.08 -18.86 -10.58
CA ARG A 281 8.45 -18.92 -11.11
C ARG A 281 9.24 -20.11 -10.55
N ALA A 282 9.10 -20.40 -9.27
CA ALA A 282 9.76 -21.52 -8.63
C ALA A 282 9.21 -22.87 -9.14
N LEU A 283 7.90 -23.02 -9.25
CA LEU A 283 7.26 -24.23 -9.80
C LEU A 283 7.63 -24.47 -11.26
N ALA A 284 7.74 -23.43 -12.08
CA ALA A 284 8.23 -23.54 -13.45
C ALA A 284 9.65 -24.13 -13.50
N GLN A 285 10.54 -23.67 -12.61
CA GLN A 285 11.89 -24.20 -12.50
C GLN A 285 11.93 -25.63 -11.91
N ALA A 286 10.97 -25.99 -11.06
CA ALA A 286 10.82 -27.34 -10.51
C ALA A 286 10.21 -28.35 -11.53
N GLY A 287 9.82 -27.90 -12.73
CA GLY A 287 9.23 -28.76 -13.75
C GLY A 287 7.72 -28.96 -13.60
N GLU A 288 7.03 -28.07 -12.92
CA GLU A 288 5.56 -28.07 -12.73
C GLU A 288 4.87 -26.91 -13.47
N PRO A 289 4.95 -26.86 -14.83
CA PRO A 289 4.53 -25.70 -15.61
C PRO A 289 3.02 -25.40 -15.54
N ASP A 290 2.18 -26.42 -15.35
CA ASP A 290 0.73 -26.23 -15.27
C ASP A 290 0.33 -25.54 -13.97
N ARG A 291 0.86 -26.00 -12.83
CA ARG A 291 0.65 -25.33 -11.53
C ARG A 291 1.25 -23.92 -11.51
N ALA A 292 2.41 -23.76 -12.14
CA ALA A 292 3.04 -22.45 -12.29
C ALA A 292 2.11 -21.48 -13.03
N ALA A 293 1.54 -21.93 -14.16
CA ALA A 293 0.64 -21.11 -14.96
C ALA A 293 -0.61 -20.70 -14.19
N GLU A 294 -1.26 -21.62 -13.46
CA GLU A 294 -2.43 -21.33 -12.64
C GLU A 294 -2.16 -20.22 -11.60
N LEU A 295 -1.02 -20.31 -10.90
CA LEU A 295 -0.66 -19.30 -9.89
C LEU A 295 -0.33 -17.95 -10.51
N LEU A 296 0.34 -17.92 -11.66
CA LEU A 296 0.69 -16.70 -12.37
C LEU A 296 -0.56 -16.01 -12.93
N GLU A 297 -1.53 -16.77 -13.44
CA GLU A 297 -2.83 -16.24 -13.88
C GLU A 297 -3.62 -15.62 -12.73
N LEU A 298 -3.67 -16.31 -11.57
CA LEU A 298 -4.30 -15.78 -10.35
C LEU A 298 -3.61 -14.52 -9.87
N ALA A 299 -2.27 -14.49 -9.88
CA ALA A 299 -1.49 -13.33 -9.49
C ALA A 299 -1.74 -12.14 -10.42
N ALA A 300 -1.66 -12.35 -11.73
CA ALA A 300 -1.90 -11.30 -12.72
C ALA A 300 -3.32 -10.70 -12.61
N ALA A 301 -4.34 -11.55 -12.43
CA ALA A 301 -5.72 -11.11 -12.27
C ALA A 301 -5.93 -10.28 -10.99
N ALA A 302 -5.35 -10.70 -9.85
CA ALA A 302 -5.44 -9.97 -8.59
C ALA A 302 -4.72 -8.62 -8.67
N LEU A 303 -3.52 -8.58 -9.28
CA LEU A 303 -2.74 -7.36 -9.46
C LEU A 303 -3.41 -6.36 -10.41
N ASP A 304 -4.07 -6.86 -11.47
CA ASP A 304 -4.88 -6.01 -12.36
C ASP A 304 -6.06 -5.40 -11.61
N GLY A 305 -6.75 -6.20 -10.80
CA GLY A 305 -7.86 -5.73 -9.96
C GLY A 305 -7.45 -4.64 -8.95
N CYS A 306 -6.23 -4.72 -8.41
CA CYS A 306 -5.67 -3.70 -7.52
C CYS A 306 -5.10 -2.49 -8.27
N GLY A 307 -4.89 -2.55 -9.58
CA GLY A 307 -4.18 -1.52 -10.36
C GLY A 307 -2.66 -1.55 -10.18
N ALA A 308 -2.09 -2.67 -9.75
CA ALA A 308 -0.65 -2.90 -9.55
C ALA A 308 0.04 -3.29 -10.85
N VAL A 309 0.05 -2.35 -11.82
CA VAL A 309 0.38 -2.60 -13.24
C VAL A 309 1.75 -3.25 -13.43
N ARG A 310 2.79 -2.73 -12.76
CA ARG A 310 4.16 -3.23 -12.90
C ARG A 310 4.29 -4.70 -12.47
N TYR A 311 3.70 -5.05 -11.32
CA TYR A 311 3.75 -6.41 -10.80
C TYR A 311 2.88 -7.38 -11.61
N ARG A 312 1.74 -6.89 -12.13
CA ARG A 312 0.94 -7.64 -13.11
C ARG A 312 1.79 -7.97 -14.34
N ASP A 313 2.47 -7.00 -14.91
CA ASP A 313 3.31 -7.18 -16.10
C ASP A 313 4.47 -8.15 -15.83
N GLU A 314 4.97 -8.23 -14.58
CA GLU A 314 5.94 -9.23 -14.17
C GLU A 314 5.33 -10.65 -14.18
N ALA A 315 4.16 -10.83 -13.55
CA ALA A 315 3.47 -12.12 -13.54
C ALA A 315 3.13 -12.59 -14.98
N GLU A 316 2.66 -11.67 -15.84
CA GLU A 316 2.39 -11.95 -17.25
C GLU A 316 3.65 -12.33 -18.04
N ARG A 317 4.79 -11.71 -17.77
CA ARG A 317 6.07 -12.09 -18.40
C ARG A 317 6.50 -13.48 -17.99
N GLU A 318 6.36 -13.84 -16.70
CA GLU A 318 6.67 -15.21 -16.26
C GLU A 318 5.72 -16.23 -16.90
N LEU A 319 4.43 -15.92 -17.02
CA LEU A 319 3.46 -16.74 -17.74
C LEU A 319 3.83 -16.91 -19.22
N GLY A 320 4.29 -15.82 -19.86
CA GLY A 320 4.78 -15.85 -21.26
C GLY A 320 5.97 -16.79 -21.49
N LYS A 321 6.88 -16.94 -20.50
CA LYS A 321 7.99 -17.88 -20.57
C LYS A 321 7.53 -19.34 -20.62
N LEU A 322 6.34 -19.65 -20.09
CA LEU A 322 5.69 -20.96 -20.16
C LEU A 322 4.96 -21.20 -21.49
N GLY A 323 5.05 -20.27 -22.46
CA GLY A 323 4.31 -20.35 -23.71
C GLY A 323 2.81 -20.09 -23.57
N ARG A 324 2.37 -19.65 -22.41
CA ARG A 324 0.97 -19.30 -22.13
C ARG A 324 0.74 -17.82 -22.32
N ARG A 325 -0.34 -17.45 -23.00
CA ARG A 325 -0.76 -16.04 -23.06
C ARG A 325 -1.63 -15.78 -21.85
N PRO A 326 -1.43 -14.65 -21.14
CA PRO A 326 -2.37 -14.24 -20.11
C PRO A 326 -3.76 -14.26 -20.74
N HIS A 327 -4.71 -14.92 -20.09
CA HIS A 327 -6.11 -14.71 -20.40
C HIS A 327 -6.37 -13.25 -20.02
N ARG A 328 -6.12 -12.34 -20.97
CA ARG A 328 -6.78 -11.06 -20.93
C ARG A 328 -8.27 -11.40 -20.89
N ARG A 329 -8.84 -11.45 -19.70
CA ARG A 329 -10.21 -11.03 -19.57
C ARG A 329 -10.14 -9.61 -20.15
N THR A 330 -10.38 -9.54 -21.45
CA THR A 330 -10.87 -8.30 -22.00
C THR A 330 -11.82 -7.86 -20.92
N ARG A 331 -11.63 -6.64 -20.39
CA ARG A 331 -12.73 -5.91 -19.79
C ARG A 331 -13.82 -5.98 -20.86
N ALA A 332 -14.39 -7.21 -20.97
CA ALA A 332 -15.53 -7.53 -21.75
C ALA A 332 -16.62 -6.76 -21.07
N GLY A 333 -16.85 -5.58 -21.64
CA GLY A 333 -18.10 -4.94 -21.51
C GLY A 333 -18.51 -4.65 -20.08
N SER A 334 -17.92 -3.69 -19.39
CA SER A 334 -18.83 -2.66 -19.00
C SER A 334 -18.90 -1.64 -20.16
N ALA A 335 -19.41 -2.14 -21.27
CA ALA A 335 -20.17 -1.36 -22.22
C ALA A 335 -21.53 -1.03 -21.59
N ASN A 336 -21.49 -0.58 -20.35
CA ASN A 336 -22.44 0.20 -19.59
C ASN A 336 -21.66 0.75 -18.41
N GLY A 337 -20.88 1.79 -18.65
CA GLY A 337 -20.31 2.64 -17.64
C GLY A 337 -21.44 3.35 -16.88
N GLY A 338 -22.07 2.63 -15.97
CA GLY A 338 -23.06 3.16 -15.04
C GLY A 338 -22.37 3.72 -13.79
N VAL A 339 -23.14 4.39 -12.95
CA VAL A 339 -22.73 4.96 -11.66
C VAL A 339 -22.09 3.90 -10.75
N GLU A 340 -22.40 2.63 -10.94
CA GLU A 340 -21.81 1.47 -10.25
C GLU A 340 -20.31 1.25 -10.57
N SER A 341 -19.78 1.87 -11.63
CA SER A 341 -18.36 1.81 -11.99
C SER A 341 -17.50 2.87 -11.30
N LEU A 342 -18.13 3.79 -10.59
CA LEU A 342 -17.47 4.90 -9.91
C LEU A 342 -16.86 4.42 -8.59
N THR A 343 -15.67 4.91 -8.27
CA THR A 343 -15.14 4.80 -6.92
C THR A 343 -15.99 5.64 -5.96
N GLU A 344 -15.92 5.36 -4.67
CA GLU A 344 -16.63 6.13 -3.65
C GLU A 344 -16.33 7.63 -3.76
N ARG A 345 -15.08 7.97 -4.04
CA ARG A 345 -14.64 9.36 -4.21
C ARG A 345 -15.15 10.01 -5.49
N GLU A 346 -15.17 9.27 -6.60
CA GLU A 346 -15.77 9.75 -7.84
C GLU A 346 -17.28 9.93 -7.67
N LEU A 347 -17.93 9.08 -6.89
CA LEU A 347 -19.36 9.21 -6.57
C LEU A 347 -19.62 10.47 -5.71
N GLU A 348 -18.77 10.76 -4.72
CA GLU A 348 -18.85 12.01 -3.95
C GLU A 348 -18.71 13.25 -4.85
N VAL A 349 -17.69 13.25 -5.74
CA VAL A 349 -17.52 14.34 -6.72
C VAL A 349 -18.73 14.43 -7.65
N ALA A 350 -19.27 13.30 -8.10
CA ALA A 350 -20.44 13.25 -8.97
C ALA A 350 -21.69 13.80 -8.28
N ARG A 351 -21.93 13.50 -7.01
CA ARG A 351 -23.03 14.08 -6.20
C ARG A 351 -22.88 15.58 -6.05
N LEU A 352 -21.68 16.08 -5.76
CA LEU A 352 -21.44 17.52 -5.70
C LEU A 352 -21.60 18.21 -7.08
N ILE A 353 -21.42 17.46 -8.18
CA ILE A 353 -21.76 17.93 -9.51
C ILE A 353 -23.28 18.03 -9.68
N VAL A 354 -24.05 17.08 -9.19
CA VAL A 354 -25.52 17.15 -9.14
C VAL A 354 -25.97 18.40 -8.37
N ASP A 355 -25.32 18.71 -7.24
CA ASP A 355 -25.54 19.90 -6.41
C ASP A 355 -25.01 21.20 -7.04
N ARG A 356 -24.60 21.15 -8.32
CA ARG A 356 -24.10 22.29 -9.09
C ARG A 356 -22.88 22.99 -8.50
N ARG A 357 -22.06 22.32 -7.69
CA ARG A 357 -20.84 22.87 -7.13
C ARG A 357 -19.77 23.06 -8.22
N THR A 358 -19.06 24.15 -8.20
CA THR A 358 -17.89 24.36 -9.09
C THR A 358 -16.70 23.53 -8.63
N ASN A 359 -15.69 23.29 -9.50
CA ASN A 359 -14.49 22.56 -9.12
C ASN A 359 -13.76 23.19 -7.91
N ALA A 360 -13.81 24.51 -7.76
CA ALA A 360 -13.24 25.21 -6.62
C ALA A 360 -14.02 24.91 -5.32
N GLN A 361 -15.35 24.86 -5.38
CA GLN A 361 -16.20 24.52 -4.25
C GLN A 361 -16.06 23.05 -3.86
N ILE A 362 -16.02 22.13 -4.85
CA ILE A 362 -15.77 20.72 -4.64
C ILE A 362 -14.39 20.52 -3.99
N ALA A 363 -13.37 21.22 -4.49
CA ALA A 363 -12.04 21.17 -3.94
C ALA A 363 -12.02 21.61 -2.46
N ALA A 364 -12.70 22.68 -2.12
CA ALA A 364 -12.82 23.17 -0.75
C ALA A 364 -13.59 22.19 0.15
N GLU A 365 -14.72 21.67 -0.32
CA GLU A 365 -15.61 20.79 0.43
C GLU A 365 -14.97 19.41 0.69
N LEU A 366 -14.21 18.92 -0.29
CA LEU A 366 -13.54 17.62 -0.22
C LEU A 366 -12.07 17.72 0.22
N PHE A 367 -11.57 18.92 0.53
CA PHE A 367 -10.16 19.17 0.89
C PHE A 367 -9.17 18.66 -0.15
N LEU A 368 -9.48 18.89 -1.43
CA LEU A 368 -8.66 18.52 -2.58
C LEU A 368 -8.06 19.76 -3.25
N SER A 369 -7.01 19.55 -4.05
CA SER A 369 -6.59 20.58 -4.98
C SER A 369 -7.59 20.69 -6.14
N ARG A 370 -7.73 21.89 -6.71
CA ARG A 370 -8.58 22.10 -7.90
C ARG A 370 -8.17 21.16 -9.05
N LYS A 371 -6.87 20.92 -9.21
CA LYS A 371 -6.31 20.01 -10.22
C LYS A 371 -6.73 18.55 -9.99
N THR A 372 -6.81 18.13 -8.73
CA THR A 372 -7.31 16.80 -8.35
C THR A 372 -8.77 16.63 -8.74
N VAL A 373 -9.61 17.65 -8.44
CA VAL A 373 -11.02 17.63 -8.85
C VAL A 373 -11.18 17.59 -10.37
N GLU A 374 -10.36 18.34 -11.13
CA GLU A 374 -10.36 18.28 -12.59
C GLU A 374 -10.00 16.88 -13.10
N THR A 375 -9.12 16.18 -12.43
CA THR A 375 -8.79 14.78 -12.74
C THR A 375 -9.97 13.84 -12.49
N HIS A 376 -10.68 13.99 -11.35
CA HIS A 376 -11.88 13.20 -11.08
C HIS A 376 -12.98 13.46 -12.12
N VAL A 377 -13.23 14.71 -12.44
CA VAL A 377 -14.24 15.06 -13.45
C VAL A 377 -13.90 14.43 -14.81
N ARG A 378 -12.64 14.42 -15.20
CA ARG A 378 -12.20 13.73 -16.43
C ARG A 378 -12.40 12.22 -16.34
N ASN A 379 -12.12 11.61 -15.20
CA ASN A 379 -12.35 10.19 -14.99
C ASN A 379 -13.85 9.84 -14.99
N LEU A 380 -14.70 10.70 -14.41
CA LEU A 380 -16.15 10.58 -14.48
C LEU A 380 -16.64 10.60 -15.92
N PHE A 381 -16.16 11.53 -16.75
CA PHE A 381 -16.51 11.59 -18.17
C PHE A 381 -16.17 10.29 -18.88
N HIS A 382 -14.97 9.75 -18.62
CA HIS A 382 -14.53 8.51 -19.23
C HIS A 382 -15.31 7.29 -18.74
N LYS A 383 -15.59 7.17 -17.42
CA LYS A 383 -16.27 6.00 -16.83
C LYS A 383 -17.77 5.98 -17.16
N LEU A 384 -18.41 7.14 -17.22
CA LEU A 384 -19.83 7.27 -17.54
C LEU A 384 -20.10 7.39 -19.04
N ASP A 385 -19.03 7.42 -19.86
CA ASP A 385 -19.11 7.67 -21.32
C ASP A 385 -19.90 8.93 -21.66
N VAL A 386 -19.57 10.04 -20.99
CA VAL A 386 -20.23 11.33 -21.17
C VAL A 386 -19.22 12.42 -21.50
N SER A 387 -19.67 13.48 -22.14
CA SER A 387 -18.78 14.57 -22.57
C SER A 387 -19.02 15.89 -21.83
N SER A 388 -20.02 15.94 -20.97
CA SER A 388 -20.35 17.15 -20.24
C SER A 388 -20.69 16.90 -18.77
N ARG A 389 -20.48 17.95 -17.96
CA ARG A 389 -20.83 17.95 -16.53
C ARG A 389 -22.34 17.76 -16.30
N VAL A 390 -23.16 18.25 -17.23
CA VAL A 390 -24.62 18.08 -17.17
C VAL A 390 -25.00 16.61 -17.38
N ASP A 391 -24.28 15.92 -18.25
CA ASP A 391 -24.54 14.50 -18.51
C ASP A 391 -24.10 13.61 -17.34
N VAL A 392 -23.03 13.98 -16.60
CA VAL A 392 -22.67 13.34 -15.33
C VAL A 392 -23.83 13.45 -14.34
N ALA A 393 -24.38 14.67 -14.13
CA ALA A 393 -25.49 14.87 -13.23
C ALA A 393 -26.71 14.03 -13.63
N ARG A 394 -27.07 13.99 -14.91
CA ARG A 394 -28.17 13.17 -15.43
C ARG A 394 -27.94 11.67 -15.26
N ALA A 395 -26.70 11.20 -15.36
CA ALA A 395 -26.37 9.79 -15.18
C ALA A 395 -26.57 9.37 -13.71
N VAL A 396 -26.10 10.18 -12.77
CA VAL A 396 -26.25 9.95 -11.33
C VAL A 396 -27.72 9.99 -10.91
N GLU A 397 -28.46 11.02 -11.29
CA GLU A 397 -29.89 11.15 -10.99
C GLU A 397 -30.74 9.98 -11.54
N ARG A 398 -30.38 9.45 -12.71
CA ARG A 398 -31.05 8.27 -13.28
C ARG A 398 -30.78 7.02 -12.47
N ALA A 399 -29.55 6.82 -12.01
CA ALA A 399 -29.18 5.66 -11.22
C ALA A 399 -29.86 5.69 -9.83
N GLU A 400 -29.91 6.85 -9.17
CA GLU A 400 -30.57 7.01 -7.87
C GLU A 400 -32.11 6.79 -7.95
N ARG A 401 -32.74 7.10 -9.06
CA ARG A 401 -34.17 6.82 -9.30
C ARG A 401 -34.45 5.36 -9.66
N ALA A 402 -33.45 4.59 -10.07
CA ALA A 402 -33.59 3.18 -10.45
C ALA A 402 -33.42 2.21 -9.29
N VAL A 403 -33.04 2.69 -8.12
CA VAL A 403 -33.01 1.90 -6.87
C VAL A 403 -34.40 1.96 -6.25
N PRO A 404 -35.13 0.80 -6.14
CA PRO A 404 -36.50 0.74 -5.61
C PRO A 404 -36.57 1.04 -4.11
#